data_b7406d7afb0cc843664b1bd5eeab8636
#
_entry.id   b7406d7afb0cc843664b1bd5eeab8636
#
_cell.length_a   1.000
_cell.length_b   1.000
_cell.length_c   1.000
_cell.angle_alpha   90.00
_cell.angle_beta   90.00
_cell.angle_gamma   90.00
#
_symmetry.space_group_name_H-M   'P 1'
#
loop_
_entity.id
_entity.type
_entity.pdbx_description
1 polymer ?
#
loop_
_entity_poly.entity_id
_entity_poly.type
_entity_poly.pdbx_seq_one_letter_code
_entity_poly.pdbx_strand_id
1 'polypeptide(L)'
;VVSARELSLEEIKDIRAHIPDDMEIESFIHGAMCISHSGRCLLSNYFTGRNANSGECTHPCRWKYSVMEQTRPGEYMPVYENERGTYIFNSKDLNMIEYIDQILDAGIDSLKIEGRMKTALYVATVARTYRKAIDDCKESVEKYRANMDYYKEEIAKCTYRQFTTGFYFGKTDETSQTVSYTHLTLPT
;
A
#
# COMPACT_ATOMS: atom_id res chain seq x y z
N VAL A 1 -2.33 -1.88 18.78
CA VAL A 1 -3.47 -1.62 17.86
C VAL A 1 -2.94 -1.47 16.44
N VAL A 2 -3.62 -2.05 15.43
CA VAL A 2 -3.28 -1.82 14.01
C VAL A 2 -4.16 -0.71 13.48
N SER A 3 -3.56 0.39 13.03
CA SER A 3 -4.28 1.52 12.45
C SER A 3 -4.92 1.16 11.11
N ALA A 4 -6.09 1.74 10.83
CA ALA A 4 -6.67 1.67 9.49
C ALA A 4 -5.77 2.42 8.49
N ARG A 5 -5.71 1.96 7.24
CA ARG A 5 -4.87 2.58 6.19
C ARG A 5 -5.40 3.94 5.72
N GLU A 6 -6.63 4.24 6.06
CA GLU A 6 -7.32 5.48 5.70
C GLU A 6 -7.04 6.65 6.65
N LEU A 7 -6.29 6.41 7.73
CA LEU A 7 -5.90 7.45 8.69
C LEU A 7 -4.73 8.28 8.17
N SER A 8 -4.82 9.58 8.38
CA SER A 8 -3.72 10.52 8.19
C SER A 8 -2.73 10.48 9.37
N LEU A 9 -1.53 11.03 9.18
CA LEU A 9 -0.55 11.17 10.28
C LEU A 9 -1.09 11.99 11.44
N GLU A 10 -1.86 13.04 11.16
CA GLU A 10 -2.45 13.88 12.19
C GLU A 10 -3.48 13.11 13.03
N GLU A 11 -4.33 12.30 12.38
CA GLU A 11 -5.27 11.44 13.09
C GLU A 11 -4.56 10.37 13.94
N ILE A 12 -3.43 9.82 13.45
CA ILE A 12 -2.62 8.87 14.21
C ILE A 12 -1.97 9.55 15.43
N LYS A 13 -1.45 10.77 15.28
CA LYS A 13 -0.93 11.57 16.39
C LYS A 13 -2.00 11.86 17.44
N ASP A 14 -3.21 12.18 16.99
CA ASP A 14 -4.34 12.41 17.90
C ASP A 14 -4.71 11.14 18.66
N ILE A 15 -4.77 9.99 17.97
CA ILE A 15 -4.97 8.68 18.61
C ILE A 15 -3.87 8.40 19.65
N ARG A 16 -2.59 8.63 19.28
CA ARG A 16 -1.45 8.43 20.20
C ARG A 16 -1.59 9.24 21.47
N ALA A 17 -2.08 10.47 21.36
CA ALA A 17 -2.27 11.36 22.50
C ALA A 17 -3.39 10.92 23.45
N HIS A 18 -4.31 10.05 23.00
CA HIS A 18 -5.50 9.66 23.77
C HIS A 18 -5.52 8.19 24.20
N ILE A 19 -4.52 7.40 23.83
CA ILE A 19 -4.41 6.00 24.27
C ILE A 19 -3.36 5.84 25.36
N PRO A 20 -3.43 4.77 26.20
CA PRO A 20 -2.40 4.48 27.20
C PRO A 20 -1.00 4.35 26.60
N ASP A 21 0.03 4.75 27.38
CA ASP A 21 1.42 4.73 26.94
C ASP A 21 1.95 3.31 26.63
N ASP A 22 1.38 2.28 27.26
CA ASP A 22 1.71 0.88 27.05
C ASP A 22 0.99 0.26 25.85
N MET A 23 0.12 1.01 25.18
CA MET A 23 -0.57 0.54 23.97
C MET A 23 0.21 0.90 22.71
N GLU A 24 0.74 -0.10 22.03
CA GLU A 24 1.48 0.07 20.78
C GLU A 24 0.55 0.32 19.59
N ILE A 25 1.00 1.21 18.68
CA ILE A 25 0.37 1.48 17.38
C ILE A 25 1.19 0.83 16.27
N GLU A 26 0.57 -0.06 15.49
CA GLU A 26 1.13 -0.60 14.26
C GLU A 26 0.46 0.05 13.04
N SER A 27 1.26 0.51 12.07
CA SER A 27 0.75 1.13 10.84
C SER A 27 1.44 0.57 9.61
N PHE A 28 0.69 0.45 8.50
CA PHE A 28 1.25 0.03 7.22
C PHE A 28 2.11 1.14 6.62
N ILE A 29 3.33 0.81 6.20
CA ILE A 29 4.27 1.76 5.59
C ILE A 29 4.66 1.40 4.16
N HIS A 30 4.40 0.16 3.73
CA HIS A 30 4.79 -0.30 2.40
C HIS A 30 3.92 -1.44 1.90
N GLY A 31 3.77 -1.50 0.58
CA GLY A 31 3.14 -2.60 -0.15
C GLY A 31 1.73 -2.29 -0.63
N ALA A 32 0.99 -3.34 -0.92
CA ALA A 32 -0.29 -3.23 -1.60
C ALA A 32 -1.35 -2.46 -0.79
N MET A 33 -1.85 -1.36 -1.37
CA MET A 33 -3.06 -0.70 -0.86
C MET A 33 -4.32 -1.48 -1.25
N CYS A 34 -5.33 -1.44 -0.39
CA CYS A 34 -6.64 -2.00 -0.67
C CYS A 34 -7.50 -0.98 -1.43
N ILE A 35 -8.30 -1.46 -2.40
CA ILE A 35 -9.30 -0.63 -3.08
C ILE A 35 -10.52 -0.36 -2.19
N SER A 36 -10.81 -1.26 -1.27
CA SER A 36 -11.92 -1.14 -0.33
C SER A 36 -11.46 -0.54 0.98
N HIS A 37 -12.38 0.13 1.65
CA HIS A 37 -12.18 0.58 3.04
C HIS A 37 -11.79 -0.59 3.95
N SER A 38 -10.89 -0.36 4.89
CA SER A 38 -10.38 -1.37 5.82
C SER A 38 -11.52 -2.10 6.54
N GLY A 39 -11.45 -3.43 6.55
CA GLY A 39 -12.48 -4.29 7.15
C GLY A 39 -13.80 -4.42 6.37
N ARG A 40 -13.91 -3.85 5.17
CA ARG A 40 -15.15 -3.87 4.37
C ARG A 40 -15.10 -4.68 3.10
N CYS A 41 -13.94 -5.24 2.74
CA CYS A 41 -13.79 -6.01 1.51
C CYS A 41 -14.34 -7.43 1.65
N LEU A 42 -15.24 -7.81 0.75
CA LEU A 42 -15.80 -9.17 0.64
C LEU A 42 -15.31 -9.93 -0.59
N LEU A 43 -14.56 -9.29 -1.51
CA LEU A 43 -14.16 -9.90 -2.78
C LEU A 43 -13.35 -11.18 -2.61
N SER A 44 -12.38 -11.19 -1.69
CA SER A 44 -11.57 -12.39 -1.45
C SER A 44 -12.39 -13.55 -0.93
N ASN A 45 -13.30 -13.29 -0.01
CA ASN A 45 -14.20 -14.31 0.52
C ASN A 45 -15.14 -14.85 -0.58
N TYR A 46 -15.72 -13.94 -1.37
CA TYR A 46 -16.65 -14.31 -2.45
C TYR A 46 -15.98 -15.22 -3.50
N PHE A 47 -14.78 -14.87 -3.98
CA PHE A 47 -14.11 -15.62 -5.03
C PHE A 47 -13.34 -16.86 -4.56
N THR A 48 -12.82 -16.85 -3.33
CA THR A 48 -11.86 -17.87 -2.88
C THR A 48 -12.18 -18.49 -1.52
N GLY A 49 -13.26 -18.04 -0.86
CA GLY A 49 -13.61 -18.47 0.49
C GLY A 49 -12.67 -17.93 1.59
N ARG A 50 -11.65 -17.13 1.24
CA ARG A 50 -10.67 -16.60 2.18
C ARG A 50 -11.05 -15.19 2.65
N ASN A 51 -11.05 -15.01 3.98
CA ASN A 51 -11.46 -13.76 4.58
C ASN A 51 -10.32 -12.73 4.55
N ALA A 52 -10.47 -11.69 3.73
CA ALA A 52 -9.51 -10.60 3.64
C ALA A 52 -9.28 -9.86 4.97
N ASN A 53 -10.33 -9.75 5.80
CA ASN A 53 -10.27 -9.05 7.07
C ASN A 53 -9.56 -9.84 8.18
N SER A 54 -9.39 -11.17 7.97
CA SER A 54 -8.57 -12.04 8.83
C SER A 54 -7.14 -12.19 8.29
N GLY A 55 -6.73 -11.32 7.38
CA GLY A 55 -5.39 -11.35 6.78
C GLY A 55 -5.20 -12.42 5.70
N GLU A 56 -6.25 -13.03 5.16
CA GLU A 56 -6.17 -14.10 4.14
C GLU A 56 -6.49 -13.60 2.72
N CYS A 57 -6.34 -12.31 2.47
CA CYS A 57 -6.65 -11.71 1.18
C CYS A 57 -5.84 -12.33 0.04
N THR A 58 -6.54 -12.80 -1.00
CA THR A 58 -5.95 -13.33 -2.24
C THR A 58 -5.81 -12.28 -3.34
N HIS A 59 -6.07 -11.02 -3.03
CA HIS A 59 -5.97 -9.86 -3.92
C HIS A 59 -6.82 -9.97 -5.21
N PRO A 60 -8.08 -10.42 -5.17
CA PRO A 60 -8.88 -10.55 -6.38
C PRO A 60 -9.12 -9.19 -7.07
N CYS A 61 -9.09 -8.09 -6.33
CA CYS A 61 -9.17 -6.74 -6.91
C CYS A 61 -8.03 -6.40 -7.89
N ARG A 62 -7.03 -7.28 -8.03
CA ARG A 62 -5.88 -7.12 -8.94
C ARG A 62 -5.90 -8.10 -10.11
N TRP A 63 -6.93 -8.94 -10.21
CA TRP A 63 -7.12 -9.83 -11.35
C TRP A 63 -7.62 -9.02 -12.54
N LYS A 64 -7.46 -9.58 -13.74
CA LYS A 64 -8.05 -9.01 -14.94
C LYS A 64 -9.52 -9.41 -15.00
N TYR A 65 -10.37 -8.43 -15.20
CA TYR A 65 -11.81 -8.62 -15.34
C TYR A 65 -12.30 -8.14 -16.69
N SER A 66 -13.41 -8.73 -17.14
CA SER A 66 -14.22 -8.22 -18.23
C SER A 66 -15.66 -8.13 -17.75
N VAL A 67 -16.36 -7.10 -18.15
CA VAL A 67 -17.80 -6.95 -17.89
C VAL A 67 -18.54 -7.47 -19.12
N MET A 68 -19.58 -8.24 -18.87
CA MET A 68 -20.53 -8.71 -19.90
C MET A 68 -21.91 -8.19 -19.55
N GLU A 69 -22.56 -7.56 -20.52
CA GLU A 69 -23.95 -7.12 -20.35
C GLU A 69 -24.87 -8.34 -20.57
N GLN A 70 -25.85 -8.50 -19.67
CA GLN A 70 -26.68 -9.72 -19.62
C GLN A 70 -27.45 -10.00 -20.92
N THR A 71 -27.85 -8.95 -21.66
CA THR A 71 -28.59 -9.09 -22.92
C THR A 71 -27.69 -9.31 -24.14
N ARG A 72 -26.36 -9.26 -23.94
CA ARG A 72 -25.32 -9.48 -24.97
C ARG A 72 -24.35 -10.58 -24.55
N PRO A 73 -24.82 -11.82 -24.42
CA PRO A 73 -23.97 -12.92 -23.98
C PRO A 73 -22.84 -13.17 -25.01
N GLY A 74 -21.59 -13.25 -24.51
CA GLY A 74 -20.41 -13.48 -25.36
C GLY A 74 -19.67 -12.21 -25.79
N GLU A 75 -20.23 -11.02 -25.57
CA GLU A 75 -19.53 -9.74 -25.77
C GLU A 75 -18.86 -9.33 -24.45
N TYR A 76 -17.54 -9.52 -24.37
CA TYR A 76 -16.75 -9.16 -23.20
C TYR A 76 -16.23 -7.74 -23.35
N MET A 77 -16.67 -6.86 -22.46
CA MET A 77 -16.18 -5.49 -22.36
C MET A 77 -15.05 -5.45 -21.33
N PRO A 78 -13.79 -5.22 -21.77
CA PRO A 78 -12.69 -5.09 -20.83
C PRO A 78 -12.89 -3.86 -19.95
N VAL A 79 -12.52 -3.99 -18.68
CA VAL A 79 -12.55 -2.87 -17.74
C VAL A 79 -11.19 -2.19 -17.81
N TYR A 80 -11.15 -0.95 -18.31
CA TYR A 80 -9.93 -0.14 -18.45
C TYR A 80 -10.01 1.10 -17.57
N GLU A 81 -8.88 1.72 -17.37
CA GLU A 81 -8.75 3.07 -16.85
C GLU A 81 -8.39 4.04 -17.99
N ASN A 82 -9.05 5.20 -18.03
CA ASN A 82 -8.66 6.32 -18.85
C ASN A 82 -8.91 7.63 -18.10
N GLU A 83 -8.52 8.76 -18.64
CA GLU A 83 -8.57 10.09 -18.03
C GLU A 83 -9.97 10.55 -17.53
N ARG A 84 -11.02 9.76 -17.72
CA ARG A 84 -12.42 10.11 -17.44
C ARG A 84 -13.07 9.31 -16.31
N GLY A 85 -12.33 8.43 -15.66
CA GLY A 85 -12.81 7.76 -14.45
C GLY A 85 -12.95 6.25 -14.54
N THR A 86 -13.19 5.75 -13.42
CA THR A 86 -13.58 4.44 -12.88
C THR A 86 -12.91 3.20 -13.46
N TYR A 87 -11.91 2.78 -12.75
CA TYR A 87 -11.35 1.46 -12.97
C TYR A 87 -11.28 0.76 -11.64
N ILE A 88 -12.13 -0.18 -11.54
CA ILE A 88 -12.67 -0.65 -10.29
C ILE A 88 -11.61 -1.23 -9.36
N PHE A 89 -10.38 -1.60 -9.78
CA PHE A 89 -9.55 -2.47 -8.96
C PHE A 89 -8.03 -2.24 -9.03
N ASN A 90 -7.54 -1.04 -9.21
CA ASN A 90 -6.10 -0.86 -9.40
C ASN A 90 -5.47 0.25 -8.52
N SER A 91 -5.34 -0.01 -7.22
CA SER A 91 -4.65 0.91 -6.31
C SER A 91 -3.13 0.88 -6.51
N LYS A 92 -2.48 2.04 -6.39
CA LYS A 92 -1.03 2.17 -6.26
C LYS A 92 -0.53 1.42 -5.01
N ASP A 93 0.76 1.11 -4.98
CA ASP A 93 1.39 0.52 -3.79
C ASP A 93 1.86 1.62 -2.84
N LEU A 94 1.62 1.44 -1.54
CA LEU A 94 2.10 2.35 -0.50
C LEU A 94 3.62 2.34 -0.43
N ASN A 95 4.23 3.51 -0.29
CA ASN A 95 5.65 3.64 -0.02
C ASN A 95 5.94 4.89 0.81
N MET A 96 6.33 4.68 2.06
CA MET A 96 6.60 5.75 3.03
C MET A 96 8.09 5.91 3.32
N ILE A 97 8.98 5.39 2.46
CA ILE A 97 10.43 5.42 2.71
C ILE A 97 11.00 6.84 2.85
N GLU A 98 10.36 7.82 2.24
CA GLU A 98 10.78 9.23 2.28
C GLU A 98 10.31 9.97 3.54
N TYR A 99 9.49 9.33 4.37
CA TYR A 99 8.77 9.96 5.48
C TYR A 99 8.96 9.21 6.81
N ILE A 100 10.05 8.45 6.95
CA ILE A 100 10.32 7.65 8.16
C ILE A 100 10.45 8.54 9.39
N ASP A 101 11.07 9.70 9.27
CA ASP A 101 11.19 10.70 10.32
C ASP A 101 9.81 11.15 10.84
N GLN A 102 8.88 11.43 9.94
CA GLN A 102 7.52 11.86 10.29
C GLN A 102 6.68 10.73 10.90
N ILE A 103 6.87 9.48 10.41
CA ILE A 103 6.22 8.30 10.95
C ILE A 103 6.67 8.02 12.37
N LEU A 104 7.97 8.12 12.64
CA LEU A 104 8.52 7.93 13.99
C LEU A 104 8.05 9.05 14.94
N ASP A 105 8.00 10.29 14.45
CA ASP A 105 7.50 11.45 15.21
C ASP A 105 5.99 11.34 15.52
N ALA A 106 5.23 10.64 14.69
CA ALA A 106 3.81 10.38 14.93
C ALA A 106 3.54 9.37 16.06
N GLY A 107 4.57 8.78 16.67
CA GLY A 107 4.43 7.82 17.74
C GLY A 107 3.95 6.44 17.28
N ILE A 108 4.28 6.04 16.06
CA ILE A 108 4.02 4.70 15.54
C ILE A 108 5.14 3.77 16.00
N ASP A 109 4.79 2.71 16.74
CA ASP A 109 5.73 1.78 17.36
C ASP A 109 6.15 0.66 16.41
N SER A 110 5.23 0.17 15.58
CA SER A 110 5.43 -0.96 14.68
C SER A 110 5.14 -0.57 13.22
N LEU A 111 6.11 -0.82 12.35
CA LEU A 111 6.06 -0.47 10.94
C LEU A 111 5.77 -1.71 10.10
N LYS A 112 4.58 -1.79 9.51
CA LYS A 112 4.08 -2.97 8.83
C LYS A 112 4.29 -2.92 7.32
N ILE A 113 4.86 -3.99 6.77
CA ILE A 113 5.05 -4.18 5.34
C ILE A 113 4.03 -5.22 4.84
N GLU A 114 3.24 -4.87 3.82
CA GLU A 114 2.37 -5.81 3.14
C GLU A 114 3.15 -6.55 2.05
N GLY A 115 3.30 -7.84 2.21
CA GLY A 115 4.07 -8.68 1.29
C GLY A 115 3.57 -10.10 1.16
N ARG A 116 2.35 -10.42 1.63
CA ARG A 116 1.82 -11.80 1.64
C ARG A 116 1.87 -12.48 0.28
N MET A 117 1.47 -11.77 -0.77
CA MET A 117 1.44 -12.29 -2.15
C MET A 117 2.71 -11.96 -2.93
N LYS A 118 3.75 -11.50 -2.24
CA LYS A 118 5.04 -11.16 -2.84
C LYS A 118 6.06 -12.28 -2.58
N THR A 119 7.16 -12.26 -3.32
CA THR A 119 8.26 -13.24 -3.15
C THR A 119 9.03 -12.99 -1.86
N ALA A 120 9.73 -14.01 -1.35
CA ALA A 120 10.63 -13.87 -0.22
C ALA A 120 11.71 -12.80 -0.47
N LEU A 121 12.23 -12.73 -1.71
CA LEU A 121 13.20 -11.71 -2.11
C LEU A 121 12.64 -10.30 -1.99
N TYR A 122 11.38 -10.08 -2.40
CA TYR A 122 10.71 -8.80 -2.22
C TYR A 122 10.65 -8.41 -0.75
N VAL A 123 10.16 -9.31 0.11
CA VAL A 123 10.02 -9.02 1.54
C VAL A 123 11.37 -8.74 2.18
N ALA A 124 12.39 -9.54 1.86
CA ALA A 124 13.75 -9.35 2.38
C ALA A 124 14.36 -8.02 1.95
N THR A 125 14.22 -7.65 0.67
CA THR A 125 14.77 -6.39 0.14
C THR A 125 14.08 -5.19 0.77
N VAL A 126 12.75 -5.17 0.80
CA VAL A 126 11.98 -4.06 1.38
C VAL A 126 12.27 -3.94 2.88
N ALA A 127 12.21 -5.05 3.63
CA ALA A 127 12.45 -5.03 5.08
C ALA A 127 13.87 -4.56 5.43
N ARG A 128 14.89 -5.03 4.69
CA ARG A 128 16.28 -4.58 4.85
C ARG A 128 16.42 -3.08 4.59
N THR A 129 15.79 -2.58 3.54
CA THR A 129 15.87 -1.16 3.17
C THR A 129 15.21 -0.27 4.22
N TYR A 130 14.01 -0.63 4.65
CA TYR A 130 13.32 0.10 5.74
C TYR A 130 14.10 0.00 7.06
N ARG A 131 14.66 -1.17 7.40
CA ARG A 131 15.46 -1.31 8.62
C ARG A 131 16.64 -0.36 8.59
N LYS A 132 17.37 -0.31 7.46
CA LYS A 132 18.48 0.63 7.30
C LYS A 132 18.03 2.09 7.40
N ALA A 133 16.94 2.47 6.75
CA ALA A 133 16.41 3.82 6.81
C ALA A 133 16.02 4.24 8.23
N ILE A 134 15.41 3.34 9.01
CA ILE A 134 15.08 3.57 10.42
C ILE A 134 16.33 3.75 11.27
N ASP A 135 17.33 2.90 11.08
CA ASP A 135 18.59 2.97 11.84
C ASP A 135 19.34 4.26 11.54
N ASP A 136 19.45 4.63 10.27
CA ASP A 136 20.07 5.89 9.85
C ASP A 136 19.27 7.10 10.39
N CYS A 137 17.94 7.06 10.37
CA CYS A 137 17.09 8.11 10.91
C CYS A 137 17.23 8.27 12.44
N LYS A 138 17.37 7.14 13.15
CA LYS A 138 17.62 7.15 14.60
C LYS A 138 19.02 7.67 14.97
N GLU A 139 20.00 7.50 14.09
CA GLU A 139 21.34 8.06 14.28
C GLU A 139 21.35 9.56 13.99
N SER A 140 20.86 10.00 12.83
CA SER A 140 20.56 11.39 12.51
C SER A 140 19.64 11.51 11.29
N VAL A 141 18.78 12.52 11.30
CA VAL A 141 17.89 12.82 10.16
C VAL A 141 18.69 13.20 8.93
N GLU A 142 19.84 13.88 9.10
CA GLU A 142 20.73 14.27 8.00
C GLU A 142 21.30 13.03 7.31
N LYS A 143 21.74 12.02 8.06
CA LYS A 143 22.24 10.76 7.51
C LYS A 143 21.15 10.02 6.74
N TYR A 144 19.97 9.94 7.30
CA TYR A 144 18.81 9.35 6.62
C TYR A 144 18.52 10.08 5.30
N ARG A 145 18.48 11.40 5.31
CA ARG A 145 18.22 12.21 4.11
C ARG A 145 19.33 12.07 3.07
N ALA A 146 20.58 12.01 3.49
CA ALA A 146 21.73 11.81 2.59
C ALA A 146 21.70 10.46 1.87
N ASN A 147 21.12 9.43 2.48
CA ASN A 147 21.01 8.08 1.91
C ASN A 147 19.70 7.84 1.13
N MET A 148 18.89 8.86 0.86
CA MET A 148 17.55 8.71 0.28
C MET A 148 17.57 8.04 -1.09
N ASP A 149 18.48 8.41 -1.97
CA ASP A 149 18.60 7.82 -3.31
C ASP A 149 18.90 6.32 -3.22
N TYR A 150 19.79 5.91 -2.30
CA TYR A 150 20.05 4.50 -2.05
C TYR A 150 18.79 3.72 -1.66
N TYR A 151 17.96 4.25 -0.75
CA TYR A 151 16.72 3.55 -0.37
C TYR A 151 15.74 3.43 -1.53
N LYS A 152 15.59 4.48 -2.33
CA LYS A 152 14.74 4.48 -3.52
C LYS A 152 15.21 3.46 -4.55
N GLU A 153 16.51 3.39 -4.82
CA GLU A 153 17.11 2.43 -5.74
C GLU A 153 16.90 0.98 -5.26
N GLU A 154 17.11 0.70 -3.96
CA GLU A 154 16.90 -0.64 -3.42
C GLU A 154 15.43 -1.09 -3.55
N ILE A 155 14.48 -0.21 -3.23
CA ILE A 155 13.04 -0.50 -3.38
C ILE A 155 12.67 -0.68 -4.86
N ALA A 156 13.25 0.10 -5.78
CA ALA A 156 12.99 0.01 -7.21
C ALA A 156 13.46 -1.31 -7.85
N LYS A 157 14.31 -2.09 -7.19
CA LYS A 157 14.71 -3.44 -7.64
C LYS A 157 13.58 -4.48 -7.47
N CYS A 158 12.56 -4.16 -6.69
CA CYS A 158 11.42 -5.03 -6.47
C CYS A 158 10.31 -4.77 -7.49
N THR A 159 9.47 -5.77 -7.75
CA THR A 159 8.27 -5.56 -8.56
C THR A 159 7.24 -4.78 -7.77
N TYR A 160 6.91 -3.59 -8.22
CA TYR A 160 5.93 -2.70 -7.61
C TYR A 160 5.00 -2.07 -8.66
N ARG A 161 3.87 -1.55 -8.20
CA ARG A 161 3.03 -0.61 -8.94
C ARG A 161 3.52 0.81 -8.64
N GLN A 162 3.01 1.80 -9.39
CA GLN A 162 3.29 3.19 -9.04
C GLN A 162 3.07 3.42 -7.54
N PHE A 163 3.94 4.19 -6.92
CA PHE A 163 3.88 4.45 -5.49
C PHE A 163 2.96 5.61 -5.12
N THR A 164 2.41 5.52 -3.92
CA THR A 164 1.61 6.56 -3.27
C THR A 164 1.95 6.61 -1.78
N THR A 165 1.70 7.75 -1.16
CA THR A 165 1.71 7.91 0.29
C THR A 165 0.38 7.50 0.94
N GLY A 166 -0.58 6.99 0.15
CA GLY A 166 -1.90 6.64 0.64
C GLY A 166 -2.63 7.85 1.24
N PHE A 167 -3.21 7.65 2.41
CA PHE A 167 -3.96 8.69 3.12
C PHE A 167 -3.13 9.48 4.14
N TYR A 168 -1.85 9.20 4.31
CA TYR A 168 -1.01 9.79 5.35
C TYR A 168 -0.99 11.32 5.33
N PHE A 169 -1.10 11.95 4.16
CA PHE A 169 -1.09 13.40 3.99
C PHE A 169 -2.45 13.96 3.56
N GLY A 170 -3.53 13.25 3.84
CA GLY A 170 -4.90 13.68 3.58
C GLY A 170 -5.67 12.78 2.63
N LYS A 171 -6.81 13.27 2.16
CA LYS A 171 -7.66 12.51 1.24
C LYS A 171 -6.94 12.28 -0.08
N THR A 172 -7.00 11.06 -0.54
CA THR A 172 -6.51 10.66 -1.86
C THR A 172 -7.48 11.11 -2.94
N ASP A 173 -6.94 11.51 -4.07
CA ASP A 173 -7.67 11.81 -5.30
C ASP A 173 -7.42 10.72 -6.36
N GLU A 174 -7.98 10.91 -7.55
CA GLU A 174 -7.81 10.00 -8.68
C GLU A 174 -6.34 9.84 -9.09
N THR A 175 -5.52 10.88 -8.91
CA THR A 175 -4.10 10.87 -9.31
C THR A 175 -3.22 10.15 -8.28
N SER A 176 -3.62 10.16 -7.02
CA SER A 176 -2.84 9.62 -5.90
C SER A 176 -3.10 8.13 -5.65
N GLN A 177 -4.26 7.60 -6.02
CA GLN A 177 -4.62 6.20 -5.73
C GLN A 177 -4.59 5.27 -6.93
N THR A 178 -4.87 5.76 -8.13
CA THR A 178 -5.08 4.90 -9.28
C THR A 178 -3.82 4.79 -10.14
N VAL A 179 -3.48 3.56 -10.55
CA VAL A 179 -2.35 3.34 -11.47
C VAL A 179 -2.80 3.64 -12.89
N SER A 180 -2.15 4.60 -13.55
CA SER A 180 -2.25 4.72 -15.01
C SER A 180 -1.56 3.52 -15.65
N TYR A 181 -2.22 2.84 -16.59
CA TYR A 181 -1.64 1.70 -17.30
C TYR A 181 -0.48 2.14 -18.19
N THR A 182 0.73 1.87 -17.76
CA THR A 182 1.83 1.63 -18.70
C THR A 182 1.78 0.15 -19.07
N HIS A 183 1.72 -0.15 -20.33
CA HIS A 183 1.81 -1.51 -20.86
C HIS A 183 3.10 -2.17 -20.33
N LEU A 184 2.96 -3.07 -19.37
CA LEU A 184 4.01 -4.06 -19.12
C LEU A 184 3.88 -5.11 -20.22
N THR A 185 4.61 -4.93 -21.30
CA THR A 185 4.97 -6.05 -22.17
C THR A 185 5.84 -6.97 -21.34
N LEU A 186 5.27 -8.10 -20.93
CA LEU A 186 6.09 -9.20 -20.42
C LEU A 186 6.99 -9.64 -21.58
N PRO A 187 8.31 -9.79 -21.37
CA PRO A 187 9.15 -10.46 -22.35
C PRO A 187 8.59 -11.88 -22.53
N THR A 188 8.31 -12.23 -23.77
CA THR A 188 7.97 -13.60 -24.22
C THR A 188 9.14 -14.53 -23.98
#